data_9f38f3dd5f5b335d818bc51ca92e2c70
#
_entry.id   9f38f3dd5f5b335d818bc51ca92e2c70
#
_cell.length_a   1.000
_cell.length_b   1.000
_cell.length_c   1.000
_cell.angle_alpha   90.00
_cell.angle_beta   90.00
_cell.angle_gamma   90.00
#
_symmetry.space_group_name_H-M   'P 1'
#
loop_
_entity.id
_entity.type
_entity.pdbx_description
1 polymer ?
#
loop_
_entity_poly.entity_id
_entity_poly.type
_entity_poly.pdbx_seq_one_letter_code
_entity_poly.pdbx_strand_id
1 'polypeptide(L)'
;MSFGKRLTHLNGISFFLATRPSFHYEAGEAMLAPIEIDPNTFLRQHCTLPALPAVVGEIQSLIHDADVDMKRIAELINSDPAILAQVLKIVNSAYYGLPREVTNVQFAIAFLGLNEVYRMVLSLSVINTLAIDKKDELNEFWFHSFYAALCTKYLAKKYEPHLSVEELWSAAMLHDIGKLVYLKFFPDHYRALIAYCKEHGCLFSEAEKHFSLPSSAFLGTLLCEHWRLPNEIRQACEFHTLEDLSGMKAGSPSMRFQWMICLGNLLTVLSTGELSNTTKERIADAARTALDCTEEQFLAMMGDIYELRIDVETFMEQLH
;
A
#
# COMPACT_ATOMS: atom_id res chain seq x y z
N MET A 1 -15.51 38.28 -21.33
CA MET A 1 -14.07 38.38 -20.99
C MET A 1 -13.55 36.98 -20.82
N SER A 2 -12.64 36.61 -21.71
CA SER A 2 -12.14 35.22 -21.85
C SER A 2 -11.08 34.96 -20.78
N PHE A 3 -11.33 33.99 -19.89
CA PHE A 3 -10.29 33.46 -19.00
C PHE A 3 -9.57 32.30 -19.68
N GLY A 4 -8.29 32.53 -19.95
CA GLY A 4 -7.43 31.57 -20.63
C GLY A 4 -7.16 30.35 -19.78
N LYS A 5 -7.47 29.18 -20.32
CA LYS A 5 -7.07 27.88 -19.81
C LYS A 5 -5.57 27.70 -20.06
N ARG A 6 -4.76 27.52 -19.02
CA ARG A 6 -3.41 26.99 -19.16
C ARG A 6 -3.45 25.46 -19.08
N LEU A 7 -3.10 24.81 -20.15
CA LEU A 7 -2.84 23.39 -20.24
C LEU A 7 -1.34 23.17 -20.01
N THR A 8 -0.98 22.41 -19.02
CA THR A 8 0.37 21.84 -18.89
C THR A 8 0.31 20.38 -19.25
N HIS A 9 1.07 19.98 -20.26
CA HIS A 9 1.23 18.59 -20.67
C HIS A 9 2.54 18.04 -20.08
N LEU A 10 2.46 16.98 -19.33
CA LEU A 10 3.60 16.13 -18.96
C LEU A 10 3.21 14.69 -19.29
N ASN A 11 3.99 14.08 -20.20
CA ASN A 11 3.92 12.65 -20.57
C ASN A 11 2.55 12.09 -20.99
N GLY A 12 1.79 12.87 -21.78
CA GLY A 12 0.56 12.36 -22.41
C GLY A 12 -0.69 12.29 -21.51
N ILE A 13 -0.61 12.72 -20.26
CA ILE A 13 -1.75 12.80 -19.36
C ILE A 13 -2.18 14.25 -19.23
N SER A 14 -3.43 14.54 -19.62
CA SER A 14 -4.01 15.89 -19.51
C SER A 14 -4.70 16.04 -18.16
N PHE A 15 -4.16 16.90 -17.30
CA PHE A 15 -4.83 17.29 -16.07
C PHE A 15 -5.69 18.54 -16.29
N PHE A 16 -6.97 18.45 -15.93
CA PHE A 16 -7.85 19.59 -15.86
C PHE A 16 -7.69 20.29 -14.52
N LEU A 17 -7.16 21.51 -14.53
CA LEU A 17 -7.31 22.44 -13.41
C LEU A 17 -8.76 22.93 -13.40
N ALA A 18 -9.59 22.30 -12.54
CA ALA A 18 -10.96 22.74 -12.34
C ALA A 18 -10.97 24.09 -11.62
N THR A 19 -11.59 25.09 -12.26
CA THR A 19 -11.95 26.34 -11.60
C THR A 19 -12.94 26.04 -10.46
N ARG A 20 -12.65 26.56 -9.27
CA ARG A 20 -13.41 26.42 -8.03
C ARG A 20 -14.91 26.45 -8.27
N PRO A 21 -15.69 25.44 -7.87
CA PRO A 21 -17.08 25.64 -7.50
C PRO A 21 -17.14 26.31 -6.13
N SER A 22 -17.92 27.35 -5.98
CA SER A 22 -18.30 27.91 -4.70
C SER A 22 -19.26 26.92 -4.02
N PHE A 23 -18.75 26.12 -3.10
CA PHE A 23 -19.58 25.23 -2.29
C PHE A 23 -20.11 25.97 -1.07
N HIS A 24 -21.42 25.90 -0.86
CA HIS A 24 -22.05 26.25 0.39
C HIS A 24 -21.90 25.04 1.32
N TYR A 25 -21.13 25.20 2.40
CA TYR A 25 -20.99 24.20 3.46
C TYR A 25 -22.10 24.40 4.50
N GLU A 26 -22.68 23.30 4.97
CA GLU A 26 -23.55 23.30 6.15
C GLU A 26 -22.70 23.58 7.41
N ALA A 27 -23.30 24.31 8.37
CA ALA A 27 -22.61 24.79 9.55
C ALA A 27 -22.25 23.62 10.49
N GLY A 28 -20.98 23.24 10.52
CA GLY A 28 -20.45 22.23 11.46
C GLY A 28 -19.18 21.49 11.02
N GLU A 29 -18.88 21.46 9.74
CA GLU A 29 -17.67 20.75 9.26
C GLU A 29 -16.42 21.64 9.39
N ALA A 30 -15.36 21.11 9.98
CA ALA A 30 -14.07 21.77 10.06
C ALA A 30 -13.52 21.99 8.63
N MET A 31 -13.39 23.24 8.21
CA MET A 31 -12.75 23.57 6.93
C MET A 31 -11.27 23.18 7.01
N LEU A 32 -10.89 22.14 6.29
CA LEU A 32 -9.47 21.81 6.11
C LEU A 32 -8.83 22.81 5.15
N ALA A 33 -7.62 23.22 5.47
CA ALA A 33 -6.84 24.06 4.56
C ALA A 33 -6.58 23.31 3.25
N PRO A 34 -6.72 23.95 2.06
CA PRO A 34 -6.40 23.28 0.82
C PRO A 34 -4.92 22.91 0.77
N ILE A 35 -4.63 21.69 0.32
CA ILE A 35 -3.27 21.24 0.06
C ILE A 35 -3.01 21.45 -1.44
N GLU A 36 -2.13 22.39 -1.77
CA GLU A 36 -1.71 22.62 -3.16
C GLU A 36 -0.45 21.81 -3.43
N ILE A 37 -0.51 20.91 -4.41
CA ILE A 37 0.61 20.07 -4.82
C ILE A 37 1.01 20.41 -6.25
N ASP A 38 2.23 20.92 -6.41
CA ASP A 38 2.95 20.88 -7.67
C ASP A 38 3.80 19.60 -7.70
N PRO A 39 3.51 18.63 -8.57
CA PRO A 39 4.21 17.34 -8.60
C PRO A 39 5.74 17.49 -8.73
N ASN A 40 6.20 18.56 -9.40
CA ASN A 40 7.62 18.79 -9.66
C ASN A 40 8.39 19.35 -8.46
N THR A 41 7.67 20.01 -7.56
CA THR A 41 8.29 20.78 -6.46
C THR A 41 7.85 20.29 -5.08
N PHE A 42 6.71 19.61 -4.98
CA PHE A 42 6.10 19.20 -3.72
C PHE A 42 7.09 18.45 -2.80
N LEU A 43 7.72 17.40 -3.32
CA LEU A 43 8.68 16.60 -2.54
C LEU A 43 9.98 17.35 -2.23
N ARG A 44 10.29 18.43 -2.97
CA ARG A 44 11.49 19.25 -2.74
C ARG A 44 11.22 20.43 -1.81
N GLN A 45 10.03 21.02 -1.89
CA GLN A 45 9.71 22.27 -1.19
C GLN A 45 8.98 22.05 0.14
N HIS A 46 8.13 21.03 0.21
CA HIS A 46 7.25 20.76 1.36
C HIS A 46 7.63 19.50 2.14
N CYS A 47 8.34 18.57 1.50
CA CYS A 47 8.72 17.30 2.09
C CYS A 47 10.24 17.11 1.99
N THR A 48 10.97 17.37 3.06
CA THR A 48 12.36 16.88 3.15
C THR A 48 12.31 15.37 3.37
N LEU A 49 12.16 14.61 2.28
CA LEU A 49 12.21 13.16 2.34
C LEU A 49 13.66 12.70 2.45
N PRO A 50 14.00 11.89 3.45
CA PRO A 50 15.31 11.25 3.52
C PRO A 50 15.52 10.32 2.32
N ALA A 51 16.77 10.10 1.93
CA ALA A 51 17.09 9.02 0.99
C ALA A 51 16.82 7.66 1.63
N LEU A 52 16.46 6.67 0.82
CA LEU A 52 16.41 5.28 1.30
C LEU A 52 17.79 4.86 1.81
N PRO A 53 17.85 3.96 2.81
CA PRO A 53 19.12 3.40 3.29
C PRO A 53 19.96 2.86 2.13
N ALA A 54 21.27 3.11 2.17
CA ALA A 54 22.19 2.70 1.10
C ALA A 54 22.10 1.17 0.82
N VAL A 55 21.84 0.39 1.86
CA VAL A 55 21.68 -1.07 1.76
C VAL A 55 20.60 -1.47 0.74
N VAL A 56 19.52 -0.71 0.61
CA VAL A 56 18.45 -0.99 -0.37
C VAL A 56 18.95 -0.85 -1.78
N GLY A 57 19.65 0.25 -2.10
CA GLY A 57 20.22 0.51 -3.42
C GLY A 57 21.32 -0.49 -3.79
N GLU A 58 22.15 -0.87 -2.82
CA GLU A 58 23.20 -1.88 -3.03
C GLU A 58 22.61 -3.26 -3.31
N ILE A 59 21.61 -3.72 -2.53
CA ILE A 59 20.94 -4.99 -2.79
C ILE A 59 20.22 -4.95 -4.15
N GLN A 60 19.54 -3.84 -4.46
CA GLN A 60 18.84 -3.69 -5.74
C GLN A 60 19.78 -3.81 -6.94
N SER A 61 21.00 -3.28 -6.83
CA SER A 61 22.01 -3.42 -7.90
C SER A 61 22.52 -4.83 -8.05
N LEU A 62 22.63 -5.59 -6.96
CA LEU A 62 23.14 -6.95 -6.95
C LEU A 62 22.11 -8.00 -7.37
N ILE A 63 20.83 -7.80 -7.07
CA ILE A 63 19.77 -8.81 -7.31
C ILE A 63 19.52 -9.08 -8.80
N HIS A 64 19.92 -8.17 -9.67
CA HIS A 64 19.84 -8.31 -11.13
C HIS A 64 21.07 -8.96 -11.76
N ASP A 65 22.09 -9.27 -10.96
CA ASP A 65 23.28 -9.97 -11.43
C ASP A 65 23.00 -11.48 -11.48
N ALA A 66 23.34 -12.12 -12.61
CA ALA A 66 23.16 -13.56 -12.79
C ALA A 66 24.01 -14.39 -11.82
N ASP A 67 25.14 -13.85 -11.36
CA ASP A 67 26.06 -14.47 -10.41
C ASP A 67 25.94 -13.85 -9.01
N VAL A 68 24.72 -13.49 -8.59
CA VAL A 68 24.48 -12.83 -7.32
C VAL A 68 25.06 -13.61 -6.13
N ASP A 69 25.92 -12.96 -5.37
CA ASP A 69 26.46 -13.51 -4.12
C ASP A 69 25.45 -13.30 -2.95
N MET A 70 24.69 -14.34 -2.63
CA MET A 70 23.75 -14.35 -1.50
C MET A 70 24.43 -14.02 -0.17
N LYS A 71 25.72 -14.37 -0.01
CA LYS A 71 26.49 -14.04 1.19
C LYS A 71 26.69 -12.54 1.30
N ARG A 72 27.02 -11.87 0.18
CA ARG A 72 27.19 -10.42 0.13
C ARG A 72 25.90 -9.69 0.51
N ILE A 73 24.75 -10.15 0.01
CA ILE A 73 23.46 -9.57 0.37
C ILE A 73 23.15 -9.77 1.86
N ALA A 74 23.41 -10.95 2.38
CA ALA A 74 23.23 -11.19 3.82
C ALA A 74 24.16 -10.29 4.67
N GLU A 75 25.39 -10.04 4.26
CA GLU A 75 26.30 -9.10 4.92
C GLU A 75 25.76 -7.66 4.90
N LEU A 76 25.17 -7.23 3.78
CA LEU A 76 24.54 -5.92 3.67
C LEU A 76 23.35 -5.78 4.62
N ILE A 77 22.46 -6.78 4.69
CA ILE A 77 21.31 -6.75 5.61
C ILE A 77 21.81 -6.76 7.07
N ASN A 78 22.83 -7.57 7.39
CA ASN A 78 23.41 -7.62 8.73
C ASN A 78 24.09 -6.29 9.16
N SER A 79 24.47 -5.44 8.20
CA SER A 79 25.05 -4.13 8.51
C SER A 79 24.05 -3.11 9.07
N ASP A 80 22.75 -3.37 8.92
CA ASP A 80 21.66 -2.56 9.50
C ASP A 80 20.89 -3.38 10.55
N PRO A 81 21.20 -3.23 11.87
CA PRO A 81 20.57 -4.01 12.92
C PRO A 81 19.05 -3.84 13.01
N ALA A 82 18.51 -2.67 12.62
CA ALA A 82 17.08 -2.42 12.68
C ALA A 82 16.34 -3.21 11.58
N ILE A 83 16.85 -3.15 10.35
CA ILE A 83 16.31 -3.93 9.24
C ILE A 83 16.46 -5.43 9.52
N LEU A 84 17.64 -5.87 9.99
CA LEU A 84 17.89 -7.26 10.35
C LEU A 84 16.86 -7.79 11.34
N ALA A 85 16.64 -7.06 12.45
CA ALA A 85 15.70 -7.47 13.48
C ALA A 85 14.28 -7.59 12.95
N GLN A 86 13.84 -6.64 12.14
CA GLN A 86 12.51 -6.65 11.53
C GLN A 86 12.34 -7.80 10.53
N VAL A 87 13.32 -8.02 9.64
CA VAL A 87 13.32 -9.16 8.70
C VAL A 87 13.21 -10.49 9.47
N LEU A 88 14.02 -10.69 10.51
CA LEU A 88 13.97 -11.92 11.31
C LEU A 88 12.64 -12.09 12.04
N LYS A 89 12.05 -11.00 12.55
CA LYS A 89 10.70 -11.06 13.15
C LYS A 89 9.64 -11.51 12.14
N ILE A 90 9.64 -10.91 10.93
CA ILE A 90 8.71 -11.30 9.86
C ILE A 90 8.87 -12.76 9.48
N VAL A 91 10.11 -13.19 9.25
CA VAL A 91 10.43 -14.56 8.86
C VAL A 91 10.01 -15.58 9.91
N ASN A 92 10.13 -15.25 11.20
CA ASN A 92 9.73 -16.11 12.31
C ASN A 92 8.24 -16.03 12.67
N SER A 93 7.46 -15.21 11.96
CA SER A 93 6.01 -15.13 12.19
C SER A 93 5.31 -16.46 11.88
N ALA A 94 4.16 -16.68 12.51
CA ALA A 94 3.30 -17.84 12.26
C ALA A 94 2.95 -18.01 10.77
N TYR A 95 2.91 -16.90 10.04
CA TYR A 95 2.64 -16.88 8.60
C TYR A 95 3.61 -17.75 7.77
N TYR A 96 4.93 -17.69 8.07
CA TYR A 96 5.90 -18.53 7.36
C TYR A 96 5.93 -19.96 7.88
N GLY A 97 5.38 -20.21 9.07
CA GLY A 97 5.21 -21.55 9.66
C GLY A 97 6.50 -22.36 9.74
N LEU A 98 7.63 -21.71 10.01
CA LEU A 98 8.92 -22.36 10.00
C LEU A 98 9.03 -23.39 11.14
N PRO A 99 9.62 -24.56 10.88
CA PRO A 99 9.72 -25.62 11.90
C PRO A 99 10.68 -25.28 13.06
N ARG A 100 11.48 -24.23 12.88
CA ARG A 100 12.43 -23.73 13.88
C ARG A 100 12.67 -22.25 13.70
N GLU A 101 13.05 -21.58 14.75
CA GLU A 101 13.43 -20.17 14.73
C GLU A 101 14.63 -19.91 13.79
N VAL A 102 14.50 -18.86 12.98
CA VAL A 102 15.54 -18.35 12.10
C VAL A 102 16.28 -17.23 12.81
N THR A 103 17.56 -17.43 13.06
CA THR A 103 18.41 -16.48 13.80
C THR A 103 19.40 -15.73 12.90
N ASN A 104 19.42 -16.03 11.59
CA ASN A 104 20.32 -15.36 10.65
C ASN A 104 19.67 -15.22 9.26
N VAL A 105 20.09 -14.17 8.55
CA VAL A 105 19.57 -13.82 7.23
C VAL A 105 19.95 -14.82 6.14
N GLN A 106 21.12 -15.45 6.22
CA GLN A 106 21.53 -16.46 5.24
C GLN A 106 20.52 -17.62 5.21
N PHE A 107 20.06 -18.04 6.39
CA PHE A 107 19.04 -19.10 6.46
C PHE A 107 17.68 -18.59 5.93
N ALA A 108 17.32 -17.34 6.24
CA ALA A 108 16.11 -16.72 5.69
C ALA A 108 16.15 -16.70 4.16
N ILE A 109 17.28 -16.28 3.56
CA ILE A 109 17.47 -16.26 2.11
C ILE A 109 17.43 -17.67 1.52
N ALA A 110 18.07 -18.64 2.17
CA ALA A 110 18.07 -20.02 1.70
C ALA A 110 16.69 -20.68 1.73
N PHE A 111 15.83 -20.29 2.68
CA PHE A 111 14.51 -20.86 2.86
C PHE A 111 13.43 -20.15 2.04
N LEU A 112 13.40 -18.83 2.07
CA LEU A 112 12.38 -18.02 1.41
C LEU A 112 12.77 -17.59 -0.01
N GLY A 113 14.04 -17.65 -0.32
CA GLY A 113 14.59 -17.09 -1.53
C GLY A 113 15.05 -15.63 -1.38
N LEU A 114 15.99 -15.25 -2.23
CA LEU A 114 16.60 -13.93 -2.20
C LEU A 114 15.60 -12.81 -2.50
N ASN A 115 14.72 -13.02 -3.48
CA ASN A 115 13.74 -12.03 -3.90
C ASN A 115 12.75 -11.69 -2.79
N GLU A 116 12.27 -12.69 -2.04
CA GLU A 116 11.35 -12.47 -0.92
C GLU A 116 12.02 -11.62 0.17
N VAL A 117 13.25 -11.99 0.57
CA VAL A 117 13.99 -11.25 1.60
C VAL A 117 14.30 -9.82 1.15
N TYR A 118 14.70 -9.63 -0.12
CA TYR A 118 14.92 -8.28 -0.67
C TYR A 118 13.66 -7.43 -0.60
N ARG A 119 12.51 -7.99 -0.98
CA ARG A 119 11.24 -7.26 -0.97
C ARG A 119 10.79 -6.89 0.44
N MET A 120 11.07 -7.74 1.43
CA MET A 120 10.90 -7.38 2.84
C MET A 120 11.78 -6.20 3.22
N VAL A 121 13.07 -6.26 2.92
CA VAL A 121 14.02 -5.17 3.21
C VAL A 121 13.57 -3.87 2.56
N LEU A 122 13.16 -3.92 1.30
CA LEU A 122 12.65 -2.75 0.58
C LEU A 122 11.44 -2.15 1.26
N SER A 123 10.42 -2.96 1.57
CA SER A 123 9.18 -2.50 2.20
C SER A 123 9.42 -1.88 3.57
N LEU A 124 10.21 -2.55 4.41
CA LEU A 124 10.60 -2.05 5.72
C LEU A 124 11.36 -0.73 5.63
N SER A 125 12.32 -0.66 4.71
CA SER A 125 13.15 0.54 4.52
C SER A 125 12.34 1.74 4.05
N VAL A 126 11.40 1.54 3.12
CA VAL A 126 10.50 2.59 2.62
C VAL A 126 9.69 3.20 3.75
N ILE A 127 9.05 2.36 4.58
CA ILE A 127 8.20 2.83 5.67
C ILE A 127 9.03 3.48 6.79
N ASN A 128 10.14 2.86 7.19
CA ASN A 128 11.01 3.38 8.24
C ASN A 128 11.67 4.71 7.86
N THR A 129 11.98 4.91 6.58
CA THR A 129 12.60 6.15 6.09
C THR A 129 11.71 7.38 6.30
N LEU A 130 10.40 7.22 6.35
CA LEU A 130 9.49 8.32 6.64
C LEU A 130 9.58 8.80 8.10
N ALA A 131 10.16 8.03 9.01
CA ALA A 131 10.39 8.40 10.41
C ALA A 131 9.13 9.02 11.05
N ILE A 132 8.04 8.26 11.09
CA ILE A 132 6.75 8.70 11.62
C ILE A 132 6.74 8.48 13.14
N ASP A 133 6.56 9.57 13.92
CA ASP A 133 6.55 9.52 15.38
C ASP A 133 5.20 9.07 15.98
N LYS A 134 4.16 8.98 15.16
CA LYS A 134 2.80 8.60 15.53
C LYS A 134 2.68 7.08 15.55
N LYS A 135 3.01 6.46 16.70
CA LYS A 135 3.09 5.00 16.82
C LYS A 135 1.77 4.28 16.56
N ASP A 136 0.66 4.80 17.10
CA ASP A 136 -0.63 4.12 16.99
C ASP A 136 -1.13 4.13 15.55
N GLU A 137 -1.09 5.29 14.89
CA GLU A 137 -1.50 5.42 13.49
C GLU A 137 -0.55 4.65 12.55
N LEU A 138 0.74 4.59 12.88
CA LEU A 138 1.70 3.78 12.13
C LEU A 138 1.44 2.29 12.31
N ASN A 139 1.01 1.85 13.49
CA ASN A 139 0.62 0.46 13.75
C ASN A 139 -0.64 0.07 12.98
N GLU A 140 -1.64 0.97 12.92
CA GLU A 140 -2.83 0.76 12.08
C GLU A 140 -2.44 0.62 10.60
N PHE A 141 -1.52 1.46 10.11
CA PHE A 141 -0.98 1.35 8.76
C PHE A 141 -0.27 0.01 8.53
N TRP A 142 0.61 -0.40 9.45
CA TRP A 142 1.31 -1.69 9.37
C TRP A 142 0.34 -2.86 9.35
N PHE A 143 -0.64 -2.85 10.26
CA PHE A 143 -1.67 -3.88 10.33
C PHE A 143 -2.41 -4.00 9.00
N HIS A 144 -2.90 -2.88 8.46
CA HIS A 144 -3.60 -2.87 7.19
C HIS A 144 -2.71 -3.36 6.03
N SER A 145 -1.49 -2.85 5.92
CA SER A 145 -0.55 -3.22 4.86
C SER A 145 -0.19 -4.70 4.86
N PHE A 146 0.10 -5.26 6.04
CA PHE A 146 0.36 -6.69 6.19
C PHE A 146 -0.87 -7.51 5.82
N TYR A 147 -2.02 -7.15 6.33
CA TYR A 147 -3.25 -7.88 6.06
C TYR A 147 -3.61 -7.84 4.58
N ALA A 148 -3.52 -6.69 3.94
CA ALA A 148 -3.73 -6.56 2.50
C ALA A 148 -2.75 -7.42 1.68
N ALA A 149 -1.47 -7.47 2.09
CA ALA A 149 -0.48 -8.30 1.44
C ALA A 149 -0.79 -9.80 1.58
N LEU A 150 -1.24 -10.27 2.77
CA LEU A 150 -1.66 -11.66 2.97
C LEU A 150 -2.92 -12.00 2.17
N CYS A 151 -3.93 -11.12 2.17
CA CYS A 151 -5.14 -11.29 1.37
C CYS A 151 -4.81 -11.36 -0.12
N THR A 152 -3.96 -10.46 -0.62
CA THR A 152 -3.52 -10.45 -2.03
C THR A 152 -2.83 -11.77 -2.40
N LYS A 153 -1.93 -12.25 -1.53
CA LYS A 153 -1.23 -13.52 -1.73
C LYS A 153 -2.17 -14.74 -1.72
N TYR A 154 -3.14 -14.75 -0.81
CA TYR A 154 -4.20 -15.77 -0.77
C TYR A 154 -5.01 -15.79 -2.07
N LEU A 155 -5.49 -14.62 -2.50
CA LEU A 155 -6.27 -14.47 -3.72
C LEU A 155 -5.48 -14.89 -4.96
N ALA A 156 -4.23 -14.46 -5.08
CA ALA A 156 -3.38 -14.80 -6.21
C ALA A 156 -3.15 -16.31 -6.32
N LYS A 157 -2.85 -16.99 -5.21
CA LYS A 157 -2.71 -18.45 -5.19
C LYS A 157 -3.97 -19.19 -5.68
N LYS A 158 -5.14 -18.64 -5.38
CA LYS A 158 -6.43 -19.25 -5.69
C LYS A 158 -6.91 -18.93 -7.11
N TYR A 159 -6.75 -17.69 -7.57
CA TYR A 159 -7.35 -17.20 -8.80
C TYR A 159 -6.32 -16.89 -9.90
N GLU A 160 -5.09 -16.54 -9.56
CA GLU A 160 -4.04 -16.14 -10.50
C GLU A 160 -2.68 -16.79 -10.16
N PRO A 161 -2.58 -18.14 -10.14
CA PRO A 161 -1.39 -18.86 -9.68
C PRO A 161 -0.14 -18.65 -10.54
N HIS A 162 -0.28 -17.96 -11.68
CA HIS A 162 0.84 -17.64 -12.58
C HIS A 162 1.52 -16.30 -12.23
N LEU A 163 0.91 -15.50 -11.36
CA LEU A 163 1.51 -14.23 -10.93
C LEU A 163 2.59 -14.48 -9.87
N SER A 164 3.63 -13.64 -9.91
CA SER A 164 4.67 -13.64 -8.87
C SER A 164 4.08 -13.22 -7.52
N VAL A 165 3.98 -14.17 -6.61
CA VAL A 165 3.42 -13.96 -5.27
C VAL A 165 4.27 -12.99 -4.46
N GLU A 166 5.59 -13.02 -4.67
CA GLU A 166 6.57 -12.16 -4.01
C GLU A 166 6.40 -10.70 -4.47
N GLU A 167 6.17 -10.47 -5.77
CA GLU A 167 5.91 -9.13 -6.31
C GLU A 167 4.59 -8.58 -5.81
N LEU A 168 3.56 -9.40 -5.81
CA LEU A 168 2.24 -9.04 -5.26
C LEU A 168 2.33 -8.67 -3.79
N TRP A 169 3.10 -9.42 -2.99
CA TRP A 169 3.26 -9.16 -1.57
C TRP A 169 3.87 -7.77 -1.32
N SER A 170 4.99 -7.45 -1.95
CA SER A 170 5.66 -6.15 -1.76
C SER A 170 4.84 -4.97 -2.30
N ALA A 171 4.17 -5.17 -3.43
CA ALA A 171 3.31 -4.15 -4.02
C ALA A 171 2.07 -3.89 -3.14
N ALA A 172 1.42 -4.95 -2.63
CA ALA A 172 0.32 -4.85 -1.70
C ALA A 172 0.75 -4.25 -0.34
N MET A 173 1.97 -4.57 0.13
CA MET A 173 2.53 -4.01 1.35
C MET A 173 2.71 -2.49 1.28
N LEU A 174 2.97 -1.95 0.10
CA LEU A 174 3.29 -0.54 -0.11
C LEU A 174 2.19 0.24 -0.87
N HIS A 175 1.06 -0.40 -1.21
CA HIS A 175 0.02 0.24 -2.02
C HIS A 175 -0.51 1.56 -1.42
N ASP A 176 -0.52 1.66 -0.12
CA ASP A 176 -1.08 2.76 0.67
C ASP A 176 -0.02 3.75 1.20
N ILE A 177 1.25 3.69 0.75
CA ILE A 177 2.31 4.57 1.29
C ILE A 177 2.00 6.06 1.17
N GLY A 178 1.13 6.44 0.26
CA GLY A 178 0.67 7.82 0.15
C GLY A 178 -0.11 8.30 1.38
N LYS A 179 -0.76 7.42 2.14
CA LYS A 179 -1.38 7.76 3.43
C LYS A 179 -0.33 8.18 4.46
N LEU A 180 0.87 7.62 4.37
CA LEU A 180 1.99 8.03 5.23
C LEU A 180 2.49 9.45 4.92
N VAL A 181 2.30 9.96 3.69
CA VAL A 181 2.55 11.37 3.36
C VAL A 181 1.59 12.26 4.15
N TYR A 182 0.30 11.92 4.18
CA TYR A 182 -0.67 12.63 5.01
C TYR A 182 -0.27 12.58 6.49
N LEU A 183 0.00 11.39 6.99
CA LEU A 183 0.34 11.19 8.41
C LEU A 183 1.59 11.97 8.82
N LYS A 184 2.61 12.03 7.96
CA LYS A 184 3.88 12.72 8.23
C LYS A 184 3.79 14.22 8.08
N PHE A 185 3.21 14.71 6.97
CA PHE A 185 3.29 16.11 6.58
C PHE A 185 2.00 16.89 6.81
N PHE A 186 0.87 16.19 6.88
CA PHE A 186 -0.47 16.78 7.05
C PHE A 186 -1.29 16.03 8.10
N PRO A 187 -0.79 15.87 9.34
CA PRO A 187 -1.43 15.01 10.35
C PRO A 187 -2.83 15.44 10.73
N ASP A 188 -3.16 16.74 10.65
CA ASP A 188 -4.52 17.21 10.93
C ASP A 188 -5.50 16.79 9.84
N HIS A 189 -5.08 16.83 8.57
CA HIS A 189 -5.86 16.33 7.45
C HIS A 189 -6.06 14.81 7.54
N TYR A 190 -5.00 14.07 7.89
CA TYR A 190 -5.11 12.62 8.10
C TYR A 190 -6.16 12.27 9.14
N ARG A 191 -6.12 12.95 10.31
CA ARG A 191 -7.10 12.73 11.38
C ARG A 191 -8.53 13.06 10.95
N ALA A 192 -8.72 14.17 10.23
CA ALA A 192 -10.02 14.54 9.71
C ALA A 192 -10.56 13.54 8.70
N LEU A 193 -9.71 13.04 7.78
CA LEU A 193 -10.09 11.98 6.84
C LEU A 193 -10.51 10.70 7.56
N ILE A 194 -9.74 10.24 8.54
CA ILE A 194 -10.08 9.04 9.34
C ILE A 194 -11.38 9.25 10.12
N ALA A 195 -11.57 10.42 10.75
CA ALA A 195 -12.79 10.73 11.49
C ALA A 195 -14.01 10.70 10.56
N TYR A 196 -13.90 11.32 9.38
CA TYR A 196 -14.96 11.31 8.38
C TYR A 196 -15.30 9.89 7.90
N CYS A 197 -14.28 9.07 7.64
CA CYS A 197 -14.48 7.67 7.25
C CYS A 197 -15.23 6.88 8.32
N LYS A 198 -14.88 7.04 9.60
CA LYS A 198 -15.56 6.38 10.73
C LYS A 198 -17.00 6.86 10.89
N GLU A 199 -17.24 8.16 10.78
CA GLU A 199 -18.59 8.75 10.93
C GLU A 199 -19.55 8.33 9.81
N HIS A 200 -19.06 8.29 8.56
CA HIS A 200 -19.88 8.02 7.39
C HIS A 200 -19.80 6.57 6.89
N GLY A 201 -18.91 5.75 7.46
CA GLY A 201 -18.69 4.38 7.03
C GLY A 201 -18.27 4.30 5.56
N CYS A 202 -17.43 5.23 5.10
CA CYS A 202 -16.97 5.35 3.72
C CYS A 202 -15.48 4.97 3.55
N LEU A 203 -15.04 4.85 2.30
CA LEU A 203 -13.64 4.58 1.97
C LEU A 203 -12.78 5.85 2.09
N PHE A 204 -11.49 5.68 2.39
CA PHE A 204 -10.54 6.80 2.52
C PHE A 204 -10.49 7.67 1.25
N SER A 205 -10.51 7.05 0.06
CA SER A 205 -10.55 7.75 -1.23
C SER A 205 -11.84 8.56 -1.43
N GLU A 206 -12.95 8.18 -0.80
CA GLU A 206 -14.21 8.94 -0.84
C GLU A 206 -14.12 10.18 0.08
N ALA A 207 -13.49 10.04 1.25
CA ALA A 207 -13.21 11.16 2.13
C ALA A 207 -12.25 12.19 1.47
N GLU A 208 -11.18 11.73 0.81
CA GLU A 208 -10.28 12.60 0.05
C GLU A 208 -11.03 13.44 -1.00
N LYS A 209 -11.94 12.82 -1.73
CA LYS A 209 -12.80 13.51 -2.72
C LYS A 209 -13.75 14.50 -2.07
N HIS A 210 -14.38 14.10 -0.94
CA HIS A 210 -15.28 14.98 -0.21
C HIS A 210 -14.59 16.28 0.20
N PHE A 211 -13.38 16.19 0.76
CA PHE A 211 -12.59 17.36 1.15
C PHE A 211 -11.82 18.02 0.00
N SER A 212 -11.95 17.53 -1.24
CA SER A 212 -11.20 18.02 -2.40
C SER A 212 -9.68 18.02 -2.19
N LEU A 213 -9.18 17.01 -1.51
CA LEU A 213 -7.77 16.82 -1.20
C LEU A 213 -7.07 15.98 -2.29
N PRO A 214 -5.75 16.08 -2.43
CA PRO A 214 -4.97 15.18 -3.27
C PRO A 214 -5.17 13.72 -2.85
N SER A 215 -5.30 12.79 -3.78
CA SER A 215 -5.47 11.40 -3.41
C SER A 215 -4.18 10.79 -2.82
N SER A 216 -4.32 9.90 -1.84
CA SER A 216 -3.19 9.09 -1.34
C SER A 216 -2.57 8.25 -2.45
N ALA A 217 -3.35 7.78 -3.43
CA ALA A 217 -2.86 7.14 -4.62
C ALA A 217 -1.83 8.01 -5.37
N PHE A 218 -2.16 9.27 -5.63
CA PHE A 218 -1.26 10.23 -6.26
C PHE A 218 -0.01 10.51 -5.40
N LEU A 219 -0.17 10.71 -4.09
CA LEU A 219 0.94 10.94 -3.17
C LEU A 219 1.89 9.73 -3.12
N GLY A 220 1.34 8.52 -3.16
CA GLY A 220 2.11 7.28 -3.22
C GLY A 220 2.93 7.16 -4.50
N THR A 221 2.36 7.53 -5.66
CA THR A 221 3.11 7.53 -6.92
C THR A 221 4.27 8.51 -6.91
N LEU A 222 4.10 9.70 -6.31
CA LEU A 222 5.19 10.68 -6.15
C LEU A 222 6.33 10.13 -5.28
N LEU A 223 6.02 9.41 -4.20
CA LEU A 223 7.03 8.73 -3.38
C LEU A 223 7.78 7.66 -4.18
N CYS A 224 7.05 6.85 -4.93
CA CYS A 224 7.65 5.80 -5.77
C CYS A 224 8.60 6.39 -6.81
N GLU A 225 8.25 7.50 -7.44
CA GLU A 225 9.11 8.19 -8.39
C GLU A 225 10.36 8.79 -7.71
N HIS A 226 10.18 9.42 -6.55
CA HIS A 226 11.28 10.01 -5.79
C HIS A 226 12.33 8.98 -5.37
N TRP A 227 11.88 7.84 -4.87
CA TRP A 227 12.75 6.75 -4.41
C TRP A 227 13.08 5.73 -5.50
N ARG A 228 12.60 5.93 -6.73
CA ARG A 228 12.81 5.03 -7.87
C ARG A 228 12.40 3.59 -7.54
N LEU A 229 11.26 3.43 -6.89
CA LEU A 229 10.73 2.12 -6.55
C LEU A 229 10.32 1.34 -7.81
N PRO A 230 10.27 0.00 -7.75
CA PRO A 230 9.79 -0.84 -8.85
C PRO A 230 8.42 -0.38 -9.37
N ASN A 231 8.22 -0.54 -10.68
CA ASN A 231 7.00 -0.08 -11.36
C ASN A 231 5.74 -0.76 -10.83
N GLU A 232 5.85 -2.01 -10.37
CA GLU A 232 4.76 -2.79 -9.77
C GLU A 232 4.25 -2.13 -8.49
N ILE A 233 5.14 -1.58 -7.66
CA ILE A 233 4.79 -0.84 -6.44
C ILE A 233 4.13 0.49 -6.80
N ARG A 234 4.69 1.21 -7.79
CA ARG A 234 4.09 2.45 -8.26
C ARG A 234 2.66 2.24 -8.78
N GLN A 235 2.46 1.21 -9.60
CA GLN A 235 1.15 0.85 -10.11
C GLN A 235 0.18 0.42 -9.00
N ALA A 236 0.66 -0.27 -7.97
CA ALA A 236 -0.15 -0.62 -6.81
C ALA A 236 -0.62 0.63 -6.05
N CYS A 237 0.24 1.64 -5.90
CA CYS A 237 -0.15 2.92 -5.32
C CYS A 237 -1.18 3.67 -6.19
N GLU A 238 -1.04 3.61 -7.51
CA GLU A 238 -1.90 4.32 -8.45
C GLU A 238 -3.29 3.69 -8.58
N PHE A 239 -3.38 2.35 -8.51
CA PHE A 239 -4.60 1.58 -8.81
C PHE A 239 -4.92 0.58 -7.70
N HIS A 240 -5.60 1.01 -6.65
CA HIS A 240 -6.00 0.13 -5.53
C HIS A 240 -7.38 0.45 -4.96
N THR A 241 -8.12 1.38 -5.56
CA THR A 241 -9.42 1.82 -5.05
C THR A 241 -10.60 1.00 -5.61
N LEU A 242 -11.79 1.16 -5.03
CA LEU A 242 -13.01 0.54 -5.53
C LEU A 242 -13.37 1.02 -6.95
N GLU A 243 -13.07 2.27 -7.27
CA GLU A 243 -13.30 2.81 -8.61
C GLU A 243 -12.38 2.17 -9.64
N ASP A 244 -11.11 1.97 -9.27
CA ASP A 244 -10.15 1.30 -10.13
C ASP A 244 -10.59 -0.14 -10.42
N LEU A 245 -10.99 -0.90 -9.39
CA LEU A 245 -11.50 -2.25 -9.56
C LEU A 245 -12.70 -2.29 -10.52
N SER A 246 -13.63 -1.35 -10.38
CA SER A 246 -14.84 -1.27 -11.20
C SER A 246 -14.54 -0.83 -12.64
N GLY A 247 -13.47 -0.09 -12.87
CA GLY A 247 -13.03 0.41 -14.18
C GLY A 247 -12.15 -0.56 -14.96
N MET A 248 -11.54 -1.55 -14.29
CA MET A 248 -10.64 -2.50 -14.92
C MET A 248 -11.41 -3.59 -15.66
N LYS A 249 -10.95 -3.90 -16.88
CA LYS A 249 -11.40 -5.09 -17.62
C LYS A 249 -10.29 -6.13 -17.56
N ALA A 250 -10.64 -7.37 -17.19
CA ALA A 250 -9.70 -8.48 -17.20
C ALA A 250 -9.09 -8.64 -18.60
N GLY A 251 -7.78 -8.49 -18.72
CA GLY A 251 -7.13 -8.52 -20.03
C GLY A 251 -5.67 -8.97 -19.94
N SER A 252 -4.76 -8.07 -19.58
CA SER A 252 -3.33 -8.35 -19.57
C SER A 252 -2.86 -8.89 -18.21
N PRO A 253 -1.70 -9.58 -18.14
CA PRO A 253 -1.11 -10.00 -16.86
C PRO A 253 -0.89 -8.84 -15.89
N SER A 254 -0.50 -7.66 -16.38
CA SER A 254 -0.32 -6.46 -15.55
C SER A 254 -1.65 -6.00 -14.93
N MET A 255 -2.76 -6.08 -15.65
CA MET A 255 -4.08 -5.73 -15.11
C MET A 255 -4.55 -6.74 -14.07
N ARG A 256 -4.26 -8.04 -14.25
CA ARG A 256 -4.58 -9.07 -13.25
C ARG A 256 -3.77 -8.90 -11.98
N PHE A 257 -2.51 -8.49 -12.10
CA PHE A 257 -1.66 -8.15 -10.97
C PHE A 257 -2.28 -7.01 -10.13
N GLN A 258 -2.67 -5.92 -10.78
CA GLN A 258 -3.34 -4.79 -10.12
C GLN A 258 -4.69 -5.19 -9.52
N TRP A 259 -5.43 -6.04 -10.19
CA TRP A 259 -6.70 -6.57 -9.70
C TRP A 259 -6.55 -7.30 -8.38
N MET A 260 -5.52 -8.15 -8.27
CA MET A 260 -5.26 -8.88 -7.01
C MET A 260 -4.96 -7.92 -5.88
N ILE A 261 -4.24 -6.83 -6.14
CA ILE A 261 -3.93 -5.81 -5.13
C ILE A 261 -5.20 -5.03 -4.73
N CYS A 262 -6.00 -4.56 -5.71
CA CYS A 262 -7.27 -3.91 -5.42
C CYS A 262 -8.19 -4.79 -4.57
N LEU A 263 -8.34 -6.07 -4.94
CA LEU A 263 -9.15 -7.02 -4.20
C LEU A 263 -8.59 -7.26 -2.81
N GLY A 264 -7.28 -7.48 -2.68
CA GLY A 264 -6.62 -7.68 -1.38
C GLY A 264 -6.85 -6.50 -0.43
N ASN A 265 -6.68 -5.26 -0.92
CA ASN A 265 -6.98 -4.05 -0.17
C ASN A 265 -8.46 -3.99 0.24
N LEU A 266 -9.38 -4.09 -0.72
CA LEU A 266 -10.81 -3.90 -0.47
C LEU A 266 -11.40 -4.97 0.45
N LEU A 267 -10.97 -6.23 0.31
CA LEU A 267 -11.43 -7.32 1.19
C LEU A 267 -10.83 -7.20 2.60
N THR A 268 -9.62 -6.66 2.73
CA THR A 268 -9.05 -6.29 4.03
C THR A 268 -9.90 -5.20 4.70
N VAL A 269 -10.22 -4.12 3.98
CA VAL A 269 -11.08 -3.05 4.50
C VAL A 269 -12.48 -3.57 4.84
N LEU A 270 -13.05 -4.45 4.03
CA LEU A 270 -14.35 -5.09 4.29
C LEU A 270 -14.32 -5.94 5.57
N SER A 271 -13.20 -6.60 5.85
CA SER A 271 -13.01 -7.46 7.04
C SER A 271 -12.80 -6.68 8.34
N THR A 272 -12.19 -5.48 8.27
CA THR A 272 -11.74 -4.72 9.44
C THR A 272 -12.43 -3.38 9.62
N GLY A 273 -12.96 -2.80 8.54
CA GLY A 273 -13.44 -1.42 8.52
C GLY A 273 -14.81 -1.24 9.18
N GLU A 274 -14.98 -0.12 9.83
CA GLU A 274 -16.28 0.40 10.31
C GLU A 274 -17.03 1.01 9.12
N LEU A 275 -17.45 0.16 8.16
CA LEU A 275 -18.11 0.59 6.94
C LEU A 275 -19.63 0.59 7.08
N SER A 276 -20.29 1.51 6.36
CA SER A 276 -21.74 1.47 6.18
C SER A 276 -22.17 0.22 5.41
N ASN A 277 -23.42 -0.22 5.60
CA ASN A 277 -23.92 -1.37 4.86
C ASN A 277 -23.84 -1.16 3.35
N THR A 278 -24.15 0.04 2.87
CA THR A 278 -24.04 0.39 1.44
C THR A 278 -22.61 0.25 0.92
N THR A 279 -21.61 0.70 1.69
CA THR A 279 -20.20 0.56 1.29
C THR A 279 -19.79 -0.91 1.27
N LYS A 280 -20.21 -1.71 2.27
CA LYS A 280 -19.96 -3.16 2.33
C LYS A 280 -20.55 -3.88 1.12
N GLU A 281 -21.82 -3.59 0.78
CA GLU A 281 -22.48 -4.16 -0.40
C GLU A 281 -21.76 -3.79 -1.69
N ARG A 282 -21.36 -2.54 -1.89
CA ARG A 282 -20.61 -2.10 -3.07
C ARG A 282 -19.27 -2.86 -3.23
N ILE A 283 -18.53 -3.05 -2.15
CA ILE A 283 -17.27 -3.80 -2.17
C ILE A 283 -17.55 -5.27 -2.47
N ALA A 284 -18.52 -5.89 -1.82
CA ALA A 284 -18.86 -7.28 -2.00
C ALA A 284 -19.31 -7.57 -3.45
N ASP A 285 -20.16 -6.72 -4.02
CA ASP A 285 -20.65 -6.87 -5.39
C ASP A 285 -19.52 -6.68 -6.42
N ALA A 286 -18.65 -5.68 -6.21
CA ALA A 286 -17.49 -5.47 -7.08
C ALA A 286 -16.53 -6.68 -7.03
N ALA A 287 -16.24 -7.19 -5.84
CA ALA A 287 -15.37 -8.34 -5.66
C ALA A 287 -15.95 -9.62 -6.25
N ARG A 288 -17.25 -9.88 -6.05
CA ARG A 288 -17.94 -11.03 -6.63
C ARG A 288 -17.96 -10.98 -8.16
N THR A 289 -18.19 -9.79 -8.71
CA THR A 289 -18.15 -9.56 -10.16
C THR A 289 -16.73 -9.77 -10.71
N ALA A 290 -15.72 -9.24 -10.04
CA ALA A 290 -14.33 -9.37 -10.45
C ALA A 290 -13.83 -10.83 -10.42
N LEU A 291 -14.24 -11.59 -9.42
CA LEU A 291 -13.82 -12.98 -9.23
C LEU A 291 -14.74 -14.01 -9.90
N ASP A 292 -15.83 -13.57 -10.53
CA ASP A 292 -16.88 -14.44 -11.10
C ASP A 292 -17.32 -15.53 -10.11
N CYS A 293 -17.64 -15.14 -8.87
CA CYS A 293 -17.96 -16.07 -7.80
C CYS A 293 -19.39 -15.87 -7.26
N THR A 294 -19.98 -16.97 -6.80
CA THR A 294 -21.30 -16.94 -6.14
C THR A 294 -21.19 -16.32 -4.76
N GLU A 295 -22.34 -15.96 -4.17
CA GLU A 295 -22.41 -15.45 -2.81
C GLU A 295 -21.85 -16.45 -1.78
N GLU A 296 -22.17 -17.74 -1.93
CA GLU A 296 -21.68 -18.80 -1.06
C GLU A 296 -20.13 -18.91 -1.13
N GLN A 297 -19.58 -18.86 -2.35
CA GLN A 297 -18.13 -18.89 -2.57
C GLN A 297 -17.45 -17.63 -2.00
N PHE A 298 -18.10 -16.48 -2.12
CA PHE A 298 -17.62 -15.23 -1.55
C PHE A 298 -17.60 -15.29 -0.02
N LEU A 299 -18.66 -15.76 0.63
CA LEU A 299 -18.74 -15.90 2.07
C LEU A 299 -17.69 -16.88 2.61
N ALA A 300 -17.48 -18.01 1.93
CA ALA A 300 -16.44 -18.97 2.28
C ALA A 300 -15.04 -18.31 2.19
N MET A 301 -14.78 -17.56 1.11
CA MET A 301 -13.53 -16.83 0.93
C MET A 301 -13.33 -15.77 2.03
N MET A 302 -14.38 -15.04 2.42
CA MET A 302 -14.29 -14.08 3.54
C MET A 302 -14.00 -14.77 4.86
N GLY A 303 -14.46 -16.00 5.06
CA GLY A 303 -14.06 -16.83 6.20
C GLY A 303 -12.55 -17.09 6.23
N ASP A 304 -11.99 -17.56 5.09
CA ASP A 304 -10.54 -17.78 4.96
C ASP A 304 -9.75 -16.47 5.19
N ILE A 305 -10.23 -15.35 4.63
CA ILE A 305 -9.60 -14.04 4.83
C ILE A 305 -9.64 -13.62 6.30
N TYR A 306 -10.74 -13.84 6.99
CA TYR A 306 -10.85 -13.52 8.41
C TYR A 306 -9.86 -14.32 9.27
N GLU A 307 -9.57 -15.57 8.91
CA GLU A 307 -8.55 -16.37 9.58
C GLU A 307 -7.14 -15.77 9.42
N LEU A 308 -6.81 -15.22 8.24
CA LEU A 308 -5.54 -14.51 8.03
C LEU A 308 -5.35 -13.31 8.95
N ARG A 309 -6.44 -12.71 9.44
CA ARG A 309 -6.38 -11.62 10.41
C ARG A 309 -5.70 -12.04 11.71
N ILE A 310 -5.94 -13.26 12.17
CA ILE A 310 -5.33 -13.80 13.38
C ILE A 310 -3.80 -13.86 13.23
N ASP A 311 -3.32 -14.28 12.05
CA ASP A 311 -1.89 -14.31 11.76
C ASP A 311 -1.26 -12.90 11.80
N VAL A 312 -1.99 -11.89 11.30
CA VAL A 312 -1.54 -10.49 11.33
C VAL A 312 -1.53 -9.95 12.77
N GLU A 313 -2.57 -10.19 13.56
CA GLU A 313 -2.66 -9.78 14.96
C GLU A 313 -1.50 -10.36 15.76
N THR A 314 -1.25 -11.67 15.62
CA THR A 314 -0.12 -12.35 16.25
C THR A 314 1.23 -11.76 15.84
N PHE A 315 1.37 -11.44 14.53
CA PHE A 315 2.58 -10.81 14.01
C PHE A 315 2.78 -9.40 14.59
N MET A 316 1.73 -8.59 14.66
CA MET A 316 1.81 -7.22 15.18
C MET A 316 2.19 -7.20 16.66
N GLU A 317 1.69 -8.16 17.47
CA GLU A 317 2.11 -8.33 18.88
C GLU A 317 3.61 -8.61 19.01
N GLN A 318 4.21 -9.32 18.05
CA GLN A 318 5.64 -9.61 18.04
C GLN A 318 6.49 -8.42 17.58
N LEU A 319 5.92 -7.46 16.85
CA LEU A 319 6.65 -6.25 16.38
C LEU A 319 6.91 -5.24 17.50
N HIS A 320 6.15 -5.29 18.58
CA HIS A 320 6.27 -4.44 19.76
C HIS A 320 7.10 -5.13 20.85
#